data_6b1410e12a59b31850c4a195ff687d6a
#
_entry.id   6b1410e12a59b31850c4a195ff687d6a
#
_cell.length_a   1.000
_cell.length_b   1.000
_cell.length_c   1.000
_cell.angle_alpha   90.00
_cell.angle_beta   90.00
_cell.angle_gamma   90.00
#
_symmetry.space_group_name_H-M   'P 1'
#
loop_
_entity.id
_entity.type
_entity.pdbx_description
1 polymer ?
#
loop_
_entity_poly.entity_id
_entity_poly.type
_entity_poly.pdbx_seq_one_letter_code
_entity_poly.pdbx_strand_id
1 'polypeptide(L)'
;MIVSTKGRYALRVMVHFALHGGGGYIPLKEIAESEEISQKYLESIMSVLSKAGFVDAVHGKGGGYRLNREPKDYTVGSILKLTEGSLAAVSCTAQGPSACARTTCCQTKPMWDKLDRMIDEFFEDITLANLLENNTEI
;
A
#
# COMPACT_ATOMS: atom_id res chain seq x y z
N MET A 1 -2.45 -12.37 -9.75
CA MET A 1 -2.57 -11.25 -8.81
C MET A 1 -3.37 -10.13 -9.44
N ILE A 2 -4.30 -9.60 -8.71
CA ILE A 2 -5.01 -8.35 -9.06
C ILE A 2 -4.92 -7.45 -7.83
N VAL A 3 -4.39 -6.26 -7.99
CA VAL A 3 -4.38 -5.28 -6.90
C VAL A 3 -5.81 -4.78 -6.69
N SER A 4 -6.31 -4.89 -5.47
CA SER A 4 -7.69 -4.51 -5.13
C SER A 4 -7.92 -3.00 -5.22
N THR A 5 -9.19 -2.62 -5.27
CA THR A 5 -9.58 -1.22 -5.16
C THR A 5 -9.07 -0.61 -3.85
N LYS A 6 -9.12 -1.37 -2.76
CA LYS A 6 -8.58 -0.92 -1.46
C LYS A 6 -7.09 -0.60 -1.52
N GLY A 7 -6.30 -1.45 -2.18
CA GLY A 7 -4.86 -1.23 -2.36
C GLY A 7 -4.56 0.02 -3.20
N ARG A 8 -5.26 0.17 -4.31
CA ARG A 8 -5.10 1.34 -5.18
C ARG A 8 -5.50 2.64 -4.47
N TYR A 9 -6.58 2.61 -3.71
CA TYR A 9 -7.04 3.77 -2.95
C TYR A 9 -6.11 4.10 -1.78
N ALA A 10 -5.55 3.09 -1.11
CA ALA A 10 -4.56 3.30 -0.07
C ALA A 10 -3.34 4.06 -0.62
N LEU A 11 -2.86 3.70 -1.81
CA LEU A 11 -1.77 4.43 -2.47
C LEU A 11 -2.16 5.88 -2.78
N ARG A 12 -3.36 6.11 -3.33
CA ARG A 12 -3.84 7.47 -3.61
C ARG A 12 -3.89 8.32 -2.35
N VAL A 13 -4.39 7.76 -1.27
CA VAL A 13 -4.49 8.44 0.02
C VAL A 13 -3.10 8.78 0.58
N MET A 14 -2.16 7.85 0.50
CA MET A 14 -0.78 8.10 0.95
C MET A 14 -0.10 9.19 0.10
N VAL A 15 -0.33 9.20 -1.20
CA VAL A 15 0.15 10.26 -2.09
C VAL A 15 -0.50 11.60 -1.73
N HIS A 16 -1.79 11.60 -1.42
CA HIS A 16 -2.49 12.81 -0.97
C HIS A 16 -1.82 13.42 0.27
N PHE A 17 -1.52 12.61 1.27
CA PHE A 17 -0.80 13.08 2.46
C PHE A 17 0.58 13.65 2.11
N ALA A 18 1.30 13.01 1.23
CA ALA A 18 2.63 13.45 0.82
C ALA A 18 2.58 14.78 0.08
N LEU A 19 1.55 15.02 -0.74
CA LEU A 19 1.37 16.26 -1.49
C LEU A 19 0.87 17.44 -0.64
N HIS A 20 -0.03 17.18 0.30
CA HIS A 20 -0.79 18.22 0.99
C HIS A 20 -0.52 18.32 2.49
N GLY A 21 0.23 17.39 3.06
CA GLY A 21 0.39 17.29 4.49
C GLY A 21 1.15 18.43 5.14
N GLY A 22 2.26 18.87 4.55
CA GLY A 22 3.07 19.94 5.10
C GLY A 22 3.41 19.81 6.60
N GLY A 23 3.30 18.59 7.16
CA GLY A 23 3.49 18.31 8.58
C GLY A 23 2.24 18.43 9.44
N GLY A 24 1.13 18.94 8.91
CA GLY A 24 -0.14 19.07 9.63
C GLY A 24 -1.06 17.86 9.47
N TYR A 25 -2.04 17.75 10.37
CA TYR A 25 -3.08 16.74 10.27
C TYR A 25 -4.12 17.14 9.23
N ILE A 26 -4.55 16.19 8.40
CA ILE A 26 -5.58 16.39 7.39
C ILE A 26 -6.86 15.67 7.85
N PRO A 27 -8.00 16.36 7.97
CA PRO A 27 -9.27 15.72 8.32
C PRO A 27 -9.70 14.67 7.30
N LEU A 28 -10.28 13.59 7.78
CA LEU A 28 -10.75 12.50 6.91
C LEU A 28 -11.75 12.98 5.86
N LYS A 29 -12.63 13.88 6.23
CA LYS A 29 -13.62 14.47 5.32
C LYS A 29 -12.97 15.17 4.13
N GLU A 30 -11.90 15.90 4.37
CA GLU A 30 -11.17 16.61 3.32
C GLU A 30 -10.55 15.63 2.33
N ILE A 31 -9.95 14.54 2.83
CA ILE A 31 -9.38 13.49 1.99
C ILE A 31 -10.46 12.81 1.16
N ALA A 32 -11.60 12.48 1.81
CA ALA A 32 -12.73 11.82 1.16
C ALA A 32 -13.28 12.67 -0.01
N GLU A 33 -13.43 13.95 0.19
CA GLU A 33 -13.91 14.88 -0.83
C GLU A 33 -12.90 15.04 -1.97
N SER A 34 -11.63 15.25 -1.63
CA SER A 34 -10.57 15.45 -2.62
C SER A 34 -10.32 14.22 -3.49
N GLU A 35 -10.33 13.04 -2.89
CA GLU A 35 -10.06 11.78 -3.57
C GLU A 35 -11.31 11.10 -4.15
N GLU A 36 -12.48 11.65 -3.89
CA GLU A 36 -13.77 11.09 -4.32
C GLU A 36 -13.97 9.65 -3.82
N ILE A 37 -13.62 9.42 -2.55
CA ILE A 37 -13.79 8.14 -1.86
C ILE A 37 -14.81 8.33 -0.75
N SER A 38 -15.74 7.38 -0.59
CA SER A 38 -16.70 7.47 0.51
C SER A 38 -15.97 7.51 1.85
N GLN A 39 -16.46 8.33 2.76
CA GLN A 39 -15.83 8.47 4.08
C GLN A 39 -15.76 7.15 4.82
N LYS A 40 -16.83 6.35 4.76
CA LYS A 40 -16.87 5.02 5.38
C LYS A 40 -15.81 4.07 4.84
N TYR A 41 -15.61 4.06 3.51
CA TYR A 41 -14.59 3.23 2.89
C TYR A 41 -13.18 3.72 3.24
N LEU A 42 -13.00 5.03 3.26
CA LEU A 42 -11.74 5.66 3.67
C LEU A 42 -11.38 5.33 5.12
N GLU A 43 -12.36 5.28 6.03
CA GLU A 43 -12.14 4.86 7.42
C GLU A 43 -11.53 3.45 7.50
N SER A 44 -11.99 2.53 6.66
CA SER A 44 -11.45 1.18 6.62
C SER A 44 -9.99 1.15 6.16
N ILE A 45 -9.63 1.98 5.22
CA ILE A 45 -8.25 2.14 4.75
C ILE A 45 -7.37 2.75 5.85
N MET A 46 -7.84 3.82 6.46
CA MET A 46 -7.10 4.52 7.52
C MET A 46 -6.88 3.64 8.75
N SER A 47 -7.86 2.78 9.06
CA SER A 47 -7.70 1.80 10.14
C SER A 47 -6.51 0.86 9.90
N VAL A 48 -6.34 0.37 8.69
CA VAL A 48 -5.22 -0.50 8.32
C VAL A 48 -3.89 0.25 8.40
N LEU A 49 -3.84 1.45 7.84
CA LEU A 49 -2.62 2.28 7.83
C LEU A 49 -2.21 2.71 9.24
N SER A 50 -3.19 3.07 10.06
CA SER A 50 -2.95 3.52 11.44
C SER A 50 -2.46 2.37 12.34
N LYS A 51 -3.08 1.19 12.23
CA LYS A 51 -2.66 0.00 13.00
C LYS A 51 -1.26 -0.46 12.62
N ALA A 52 -0.86 -0.27 11.38
CA ALA A 52 0.49 -0.58 10.92
C ALA A 52 1.54 0.49 11.29
N GLY A 53 1.11 1.59 11.89
CA GLY A 53 2.01 2.69 12.26
C GLY A 53 2.50 3.52 11.08
N PHE A 54 1.76 3.54 9.98
CA PHE A 54 2.13 4.31 8.77
C PHE A 54 1.68 5.76 8.83
N VAL A 55 0.67 6.02 9.63
CA VAL A 55 0.12 7.37 9.83
C VAL A 55 -0.13 7.62 11.30
N ASP A 56 -0.03 8.88 11.70
CA ASP A 56 -0.46 9.34 13.02
C ASP A 56 -1.89 9.87 12.93
N ALA A 57 -2.66 9.67 13.97
CA ALA A 57 -4.04 10.12 14.07
C ALA A 57 -4.26 10.95 15.32
N VAL A 58 -5.04 12.02 15.20
CA VAL A 58 -5.54 12.82 16.31
C VAL A 58 -7.03 12.93 16.19
N HIS A 59 -7.75 12.62 17.26
CA HIS A 59 -9.21 12.69 17.31
C HIS A 59 -9.66 14.06 17.79
N GLY A 60 -10.91 14.41 17.44
CA GLY A 60 -11.56 15.63 17.89
C GLY A 60 -11.39 16.79 16.92
N LYS A 61 -11.72 17.99 17.42
CA LYS A 61 -11.66 19.22 16.63
C LYS A 61 -10.23 19.57 16.24
N GLY A 62 -10.01 19.82 14.96
CA GLY A 62 -8.66 20.05 14.42
C GLY A 62 -7.85 18.79 14.23
N GLY A 63 -8.46 17.61 14.44
CA GLY A 63 -7.82 16.32 14.25
C GLY A 63 -7.80 15.86 12.81
N GLY A 64 -7.26 14.70 12.60
CA GLY A 64 -7.11 14.07 11.29
C GLY A 64 -5.95 13.10 11.29
N TYR A 65 -5.35 12.93 10.12
CA TYR A 65 -4.25 12.01 9.91
C TYR A 65 -3.07 12.72 9.26
N ARG A 66 -1.88 12.21 9.48
CA ARG A 66 -0.67 12.68 8.80
C ARG A 66 0.34 11.54 8.65
N LEU A 67 1.26 11.71 7.71
CA LEU A 67 2.42 10.82 7.61
C LEU A 67 3.34 11.04 8.81
N ASN A 68 3.97 9.97 9.29
CA ASN A 68 4.94 10.01 10.39
C ASN A 68 6.38 9.76 9.94
N ARG A 69 6.60 9.71 8.62
CA ARG A 69 7.91 9.56 7.99
C ARG A 69 7.94 10.41 6.72
N GLU A 70 9.12 10.58 6.16
CA GLU A 70 9.25 11.25 4.88
C GLU A 70 8.75 10.36 3.73
N PRO A 71 8.24 10.95 2.63
CA PRO A 71 7.74 10.16 1.49
C PRO A 71 8.73 9.14 0.93
N LYS A 72 10.03 9.40 1.00
CA LYS A 72 11.08 8.46 0.57
C LYS A 72 11.16 7.20 1.42
N ASP A 73 10.60 7.23 2.64
CA ASP A 73 10.67 6.11 3.59
C ASP A 73 9.47 5.15 3.46
N TYR A 74 8.54 5.43 2.56
CA TYR A 74 7.42 4.53 2.24
C TYR A 74 7.62 3.94 0.86
N THR A 75 7.66 2.61 0.77
CA THR A 75 7.63 1.93 -0.53
C THR A 75 6.21 1.61 -0.94
N VAL A 76 5.97 1.56 -2.25
CA VAL A 76 4.68 1.10 -2.78
C VAL A 76 4.38 -0.31 -2.31
N GLY A 77 5.41 -1.17 -2.31
CA GLY A 77 5.29 -2.55 -1.83
C GLY A 77 4.82 -2.64 -0.38
N SER A 78 5.39 -1.83 0.51
CA SER A 78 5.00 -1.83 1.93
C SER A 78 3.52 -1.44 2.13
N ILE A 79 3.02 -0.49 1.35
CA ILE A 79 1.63 -0.04 1.42
C ILE A 79 0.69 -1.12 0.87
N LEU A 80 1.00 -1.67 -0.30
CA LEU A 80 0.17 -2.71 -0.92
C LEU A 80 0.09 -3.97 -0.07
N LYS A 81 1.17 -4.39 0.57
CA LYS A 81 1.18 -5.57 1.44
C LYS A 81 0.25 -5.43 2.63
N LEU A 82 0.03 -4.22 3.13
CA LEU A 82 -0.93 -3.98 4.22
C LEU A 82 -2.37 -4.27 3.81
N THR A 83 -2.73 -3.95 2.59
CA THR A 83 -4.11 -4.09 2.10
C THR A 83 -4.37 -5.43 1.45
N GLU A 84 -3.39 -5.98 0.75
CA GLU A 84 -3.53 -7.24 -0.01
C GLU A 84 -3.14 -8.47 0.81
N GLY A 85 -2.33 -8.30 1.85
CA GLY A 85 -1.73 -9.40 2.60
C GLY A 85 -0.59 -10.07 1.86
N SER A 86 -0.80 -10.44 0.60
CA SER A 86 0.20 -11.06 -0.27
C SER A 86 0.13 -10.45 -1.66
N LEU A 87 1.29 -10.24 -2.28
CA LEU A 87 1.42 -9.83 -3.67
C LEU A 87 1.74 -10.99 -4.61
N ALA A 88 1.61 -12.23 -4.13
CA ALA A 88 1.89 -13.42 -4.94
C ALA A 88 0.94 -13.53 -6.13
N ALA A 89 1.48 -13.95 -7.27
CA ALA A 89 0.73 -14.08 -8.50
C ALA A 89 -0.26 -15.26 -8.47
N VAL A 90 0.06 -16.29 -7.69
CA VAL A 90 -0.75 -17.51 -7.58
C VAL A 90 -0.92 -17.92 -6.12
N SER A 91 -2.01 -18.65 -5.81
CA SER A 91 -2.32 -19.05 -4.44
C SER A 91 -1.29 -20.01 -3.84
N CYS A 92 -0.65 -20.83 -4.64
CA CYS A 92 0.33 -21.79 -4.15
C CYS A 92 1.65 -21.15 -3.67
N THR A 93 1.91 -19.90 -4.00
CA THR A 93 3.06 -19.14 -3.49
C THR A 93 2.66 -18.08 -2.45
N ALA A 94 1.36 -17.79 -2.34
CA ALA A 94 0.85 -16.75 -1.45
C ALA A 94 1.05 -17.04 0.04
N GLN A 95 1.07 -18.32 0.43
CA GLN A 95 1.12 -18.75 1.83
C GLN A 95 2.47 -19.40 2.21
N GLY A 96 3.46 -19.25 1.38
CA GLY A 96 4.80 -19.77 1.64
C GLY A 96 5.06 -21.16 1.08
N PRO A 97 6.25 -21.76 1.36
CA PRO A 97 6.72 -22.97 0.70
C PRO A 97 5.87 -24.22 0.94
N SER A 98 5.11 -24.26 2.03
CA SER A 98 4.30 -25.42 2.40
C SER A 98 2.83 -25.35 1.94
N ALA A 99 2.46 -24.28 1.24
CA ALA A 99 1.07 -24.04 0.84
C ALA A 99 0.56 -25.02 -0.22
N CYS A 100 1.44 -25.66 -0.98
CA CYS A 100 1.09 -26.58 -2.04
C CYS A 100 1.74 -27.95 -1.80
N ALA A 101 0.94 -29.01 -1.83
CA ALA A 101 1.44 -30.39 -1.67
C ALA A 101 2.40 -30.83 -2.79
N ARG A 102 2.40 -30.13 -3.92
CA ARG A 102 3.25 -30.45 -5.08
C ARG A 102 4.51 -29.59 -5.16
N THR A 103 4.84 -28.84 -4.11
CA THR A 103 5.96 -27.89 -4.09
C THR A 103 7.30 -28.53 -4.52
N THR A 104 7.56 -29.78 -4.13
CA THR A 104 8.82 -30.48 -4.42
C THR A 104 8.92 -31.04 -5.83
N CYS A 105 7.81 -31.17 -6.55
CA CYS A 105 7.77 -31.79 -7.88
C CYS A 105 7.11 -30.92 -8.96
N CYS A 106 6.65 -29.74 -8.61
CA CYS A 106 5.95 -28.86 -9.56
C CYS A 106 6.97 -28.16 -10.46
N GLN A 107 6.90 -28.46 -11.75
CA GLN A 107 7.84 -27.88 -12.74
C GLN A 107 7.57 -26.40 -13.03
N THR A 108 6.36 -25.88 -12.75
CA THR A 108 6.02 -24.46 -12.93
C THR A 108 6.37 -23.59 -11.74
N LYS A 109 6.59 -24.18 -10.56
CA LYS A 109 6.89 -23.44 -9.34
C LYS A 109 8.07 -22.46 -9.48
N PRO A 110 9.23 -22.85 -10.04
CA PRO A 110 10.34 -21.90 -10.17
C PRO A 110 10.01 -20.66 -11.00
N MET A 111 9.16 -20.80 -11.99
CA MET A 111 8.66 -19.68 -12.80
C MET A 111 7.80 -18.73 -11.93
N TRP A 112 6.88 -19.27 -11.13
CA TRP A 112 6.03 -18.46 -10.24
C TRP A 112 6.85 -17.78 -9.15
N ASP A 113 7.83 -18.48 -8.57
CA ASP A 113 8.73 -17.89 -7.58
C ASP A 113 9.52 -16.72 -8.15
N LYS A 114 9.97 -16.85 -9.39
CA LYS A 114 10.67 -15.76 -10.08
C LYS A 114 9.76 -14.57 -10.34
N LEU A 115 8.53 -14.81 -10.78
CA LEU A 115 7.55 -13.75 -11.02
C LEU A 115 7.24 -13.01 -9.70
N ASP A 116 7.04 -13.74 -8.61
CA ASP A 116 6.76 -13.14 -7.31
C ASP A 116 7.91 -12.24 -6.85
N ARG A 117 9.16 -12.66 -7.04
CA ARG A 117 10.32 -11.82 -6.73
C ARG A 117 10.36 -10.57 -7.60
N MET A 118 10.07 -10.68 -8.89
CA MET A 118 10.03 -9.54 -9.80
C MET A 118 8.96 -8.52 -9.38
N ILE A 119 7.79 -8.99 -8.97
CA ILE A 119 6.71 -8.14 -8.48
C ILE A 119 7.14 -7.44 -7.18
N ASP A 120 7.71 -8.19 -6.25
CA ASP A 120 8.15 -7.65 -4.97
C ASP A 120 9.24 -6.59 -5.15
N GLU A 121 10.26 -6.90 -5.91
CA GLU A 121 11.36 -5.97 -6.21
C GLU A 121 10.83 -4.72 -6.90
N PHE A 122 9.95 -4.87 -7.89
CA PHE A 122 9.36 -3.74 -8.60
C PHE A 122 8.66 -2.77 -7.64
N PHE A 123 7.80 -3.26 -6.76
CA PHE A 123 7.06 -2.40 -5.84
C PHE A 123 7.91 -1.88 -4.67
N GLU A 124 8.90 -2.63 -4.21
CA GLU A 124 9.81 -2.18 -3.15
C GLU A 124 10.79 -1.10 -3.63
N ASP A 125 11.09 -1.06 -4.92
CA ASP A 125 11.99 -0.06 -5.49
C ASP A 125 11.31 1.30 -5.74
N ILE A 126 9.99 1.36 -5.66
CA ILE A 126 9.23 2.60 -5.87
C ILE A 126 8.80 3.16 -4.51
N THR A 127 9.16 4.41 -4.24
CA THR A 127 8.75 5.14 -3.03
C THR A 127 7.62 6.13 -3.33
N LEU A 128 6.96 6.64 -2.28
CA LEU A 128 6.03 7.74 -2.44
C LEU A 128 6.71 8.96 -3.05
N ALA A 129 7.97 9.22 -2.67
CA ALA A 129 8.73 10.33 -3.24
C ALA A 129 8.87 10.20 -4.77
N ASN A 130 9.13 8.99 -5.28
CA ASN A 130 9.18 8.75 -6.72
C ASN A 130 7.86 9.06 -7.41
N LEU A 131 6.73 8.70 -6.80
CA LEU A 131 5.41 8.97 -7.35
C LEU A 131 5.10 10.47 -7.40
N LEU A 132 5.60 11.25 -6.43
CA LEU A 132 5.41 12.69 -6.40
C LEU A 132 6.16 13.43 -7.51
N GLU A 133 7.28 12.89 -7.93
CA GLU A 133 8.12 13.50 -8.96
C GLU A 133 7.56 13.34 -10.38
N ASN A 134 6.41 12.68 -10.55
CA ASN A 134 5.84 12.31 -11.85
C ASN A 134 6.88 11.63 -12.76
N ASN A 135 7.75 10.86 -12.16
CA ASN A 135 8.85 10.26 -12.88
C ASN A 135 8.33 9.08 -13.71
N THR A 136 8.22 9.29 -15.01
CA THR A 136 7.80 8.26 -15.95
C THR A 136 8.86 7.17 -16.18
N GLU A 137 10.02 7.32 -15.58
CA GLU A 137 11.14 6.36 -15.64
C GLU A 137 11.16 5.39 -14.46
N ILE A 138 10.02 5.18 -13.84
CA ILE A 138 9.88 4.18 -12.78
C ILE A 138 10.16 2.77 -13.33
#